data_d55ee24eae8a9100f72d05c47e905044
#
_entry.id   d55ee24eae8a9100f72d05c47e905044
#
_cell.length_a   1.000
_cell.length_b   1.000
_cell.length_c   1.000
_cell.angle_alpha   90.00
_cell.angle_beta   90.00
_cell.angle_gamma   90.00
#
_symmetry.space_group_name_H-M   'P 1'
#
loop_
_entity.id
_entity.type
_entity.pdbx_description
1 polymer ?
#
loop_
_entity_poly.entity_id
_entity_poly.type
_entity_poly.pdbx_seq_one_letter_code
_entity_poly.pdbx_strand_id
1 'polypeptide(L)'
;MGYTHYYRLKKDNPFNFKNISDEVKILLEEATPKTFTHWFTKKKEPLKICGGNGEGEPKFNEGYICFNGERRDDLYHETFWLDETGEKEFCKTARKPYDIAVCLALLRLKDRCGEYFEYGSDGVCPMDTNNYRKLEREWKDAVKAYLKWCIKNDIPTTIAEIKNLPKMCTKQ
;
A
#
# COMPACT_ATOMS: atom_id res chain seq x y z
N MET A 1 20.20 -2.75 1.89
CA MET A 1 19.75 -2.36 0.56
C MET A 1 18.40 -1.67 0.68
N GLY A 2 18.20 -0.58 -0.06
CA GLY A 2 16.93 0.11 -0.07
C GLY A 2 15.87 -0.67 -0.84
N TYR A 3 14.60 -0.40 -0.54
CA TYR A 3 13.46 -0.86 -1.31
C TYR A 3 12.51 0.31 -1.47
N THR A 4 12.25 0.69 -2.71
CA THR A 4 11.57 1.94 -3.07
C THR A 4 10.36 1.64 -3.93
N HIS A 5 9.26 2.34 -3.66
CA HIS A 5 8.09 2.42 -4.53
C HIS A 5 8.10 3.78 -5.23
N TYR A 6 7.69 3.78 -6.48
CA TYR A 6 7.57 4.96 -7.34
C TYR A 6 6.11 5.06 -7.78
N TYR A 7 5.53 6.24 -7.74
CA TYR A 7 4.12 6.40 -8.10
C TYR A 7 3.79 7.82 -8.56
N ARG A 8 2.64 7.94 -9.20
CA ARG A 8 2.13 9.20 -9.72
C ARG A 8 0.62 9.14 -9.89
N LEU A 9 -0.08 10.14 -9.37
CA LEU A 9 -1.46 10.43 -9.74
C LEU A 9 -1.43 11.52 -10.80
N LYS A 10 -1.94 11.24 -12.02
CA LYS A 10 -1.95 12.22 -13.11
C LYS A 10 -2.83 13.42 -12.75
N LYS A 11 -2.38 14.62 -13.10
CA LYS A 11 -3.08 15.87 -12.79
C LYS A 11 -4.49 15.97 -13.40
N ASP A 12 -4.72 15.33 -14.55
CA ASP A 12 -5.99 15.29 -15.25
C ASP A 12 -6.93 14.18 -14.79
N ASN A 13 -6.64 13.54 -13.66
CA ASN A 13 -7.53 12.53 -13.12
C ASN A 13 -8.92 13.14 -12.80
N PRO A 14 -10.02 12.45 -13.15
CA PRO A 14 -11.37 13.00 -12.99
C PRO A 14 -12.00 12.74 -11.62
N PHE A 15 -11.29 12.04 -10.70
CA PHE A 15 -11.85 11.58 -9.44
C PHE A 15 -11.68 12.63 -8.34
N ASN A 16 -12.62 12.66 -7.41
CA ASN A 16 -12.52 13.50 -6.22
C ASN A 16 -11.46 12.94 -5.26
N PHE A 17 -10.41 13.72 -5.00
CA PHE A 17 -9.28 13.28 -4.19
C PHE A 17 -9.67 12.97 -2.75
N LYS A 18 -10.60 13.73 -2.16
CA LYS A 18 -11.09 13.44 -0.79
C LYS A 18 -11.70 12.04 -0.69
N ASN A 19 -12.49 11.63 -1.69
CA ASN A 19 -13.07 10.28 -1.72
C ASN A 19 -11.98 9.22 -1.85
N ILE A 20 -10.99 9.43 -2.71
CA ILE A 20 -9.82 8.53 -2.84
C ILE A 20 -9.08 8.42 -1.50
N SER A 21 -8.83 9.54 -0.87
CA SER A 21 -8.14 9.63 0.43
C SER A 21 -8.88 8.86 1.52
N ASP A 22 -10.20 9.02 1.61
CA ASP A 22 -11.04 8.31 2.57
C ASP A 22 -11.06 6.80 2.32
N GLU A 23 -11.13 6.38 1.06
CA GLU A 23 -11.07 4.96 0.69
C GLU A 23 -9.73 4.32 1.07
N VAL A 24 -8.62 5.01 0.85
CA VAL A 24 -7.28 4.54 1.27
C VAL A 24 -7.21 4.46 2.80
N LYS A 25 -7.72 5.46 3.51
CA LYS A 25 -7.78 5.43 4.99
C LYS A 25 -8.49 4.20 5.51
N ILE A 26 -9.71 3.94 5.03
CA ILE A 26 -10.51 2.79 5.44
C ILE A 26 -9.77 1.47 5.16
N LEU A 27 -9.20 1.33 3.97
CA LEU A 27 -8.40 0.16 3.63
C LEU A 27 -7.24 -0.05 4.62
N LEU A 28 -6.45 1.00 4.89
CA LEU A 28 -5.30 0.87 5.77
C LEU A 28 -5.69 0.54 7.21
N GLU A 29 -6.79 1.11 7.71
CA GLU A 29 -7.34 0.80 9.04
C GLU A 29 -7.82 -0.64 9.16
N GLU A 30 -8.42 -1.21 8.10
CA GLU A 30 -9.04 -2.53 8.12
C GLU A 30 -8.09 -3.65 7.65
N ALA A 31 -7.23 -3.41 6.68
CA ALA A 31 -6.43 -4.44 6.01
C ALA A 31 -4.96 -4.48 6.41
N THR A 32 -4.39 -3.40 6.97
CA THR A 32 -3.01 -3.43 7.46
C THR A 32 -2.91 -4.40 8.64
N PRO A 33 -1.95 -5.33 8.64
CA PRO A 33 -1.74 -6.22 9.79
C PRO A 33 -1.52 -5.43 11.08
N LYS A 34 -2.09 -5.89 12.17
CA LYS A 34 -1.95 -5.24 13.49
C LYS A 34 -0.60 -5.52 14.15
N THR A 35 0.11 -6.53 13.68
CA THR A 35 1.42 -6.92 14.21
C THR A 35 2.35 -7.33 13.07
N PHE A 36 3.64 -7.25 13.33
CA PHE A 36 4.69 -7.83 12.49
C PHE A 36 5.63 -8.69 13.36
N THR A 37 6.43 -9.55 12.72
CA THR A 37 7.47 -10.31 13.40
C THR A 37 8.80 -9.59 13.25
N HIS A 38 9.35 -9.14 14.37
CA HIS A 38 10.63 -8.43 14.38
C HIS A 38 11.77 -9.37 13.92
N TRP A 39 12.58 -8.95 12.97
CA TRP A 39 13.58 -9.81 12.31
C TRP A 39 14.67 -10.33 13.23
N PHE A 40 15.10 -9.54 14.23
CA PHE A 40 16.11 -9.98 15.20
C PHE A 40 15.52 -10.79 16.35
N THR A 41 14.53 -10.24 17.02
CA THR A 41 13.98 -10.83 18.24
C THR A 41 13.03 -11.99 17.98
N LYS A 42 12.54 -12.13 16.73
CA LYS A 42 11.48 -13.08 16.33
C LYS A 42 10.16 -12.94 17.12
N LYS A 43 10.02 -11.88 17.88
CA LYS A 43 8.78 -11.56 18.62
C LYS A 43 7.78 -10.85 17.74
N LYS A 44 6.50 -11.06 18.02
CA LYS A 44 5.41 -10.27 17.45
C LYS A 44 5.36 -8.91 18.15
N GLU A 45 5.37 -7.86 17.36
CA GLU A 45 5.29 -6.47 17.82
C GLU A 45 4.15 -5.75 17.12
N PRO A 46 3.53 -4.72 17.76
CA PRO A 46 2.50 -3.93 17.11
C PRO A 46 3.03 -3.24 15.85
N LEU A 47 2.26 -3.30 14.76
CA LEU A 47 2.49 -2.50 13.56
C LEU A 47 1.63 -1.25 13.67
N LYS A 48 2.25 -0.09 13.71
CA LYS A 48 1.58 1.21 13.79
C LYS A 48 1.92 2.05 12.57
N ILE A 49 0.89 2.60 11.94
CA ILE A 49 1.01 3.60 10.89
C ILE A 49 0.86 4.98 11.52
N CYS A 50 1.84 5.83 11.30
CA CYS A 50 1.94 7.17 11.87
C CYS A 50 1.91 8.23 10.77
N GLY A 51 1.90 9.49 11.17
CA GLY A 51 2.04 10.63 10.27
C GLY A 51 3.46 10.76 9.69
N GLY A 52 3.72 11.87 9.03
CA GLY A 52 5.05 12.18 8.50
C GLY A 52 6.12 12.10 9.58
N ASN A 53 7.33 11.72 9.20
CA ASN A 53 8.46 11.52 10.12
C ASN A 53 8.23 10.43 11.20
N GLY A 54 7.20 9.59 11.05
CA GLY A 54 6.91 8.49 11.97
C GLY A 54 6.29 8.90 13.31
N GLU A 55 5.71 10.09 13.38
CA GLU A 55 5.08 10.65 14.57
C GLU A 55 3.66 11.14 14.28
N GLY A 56 2.82 11.16 15.31
CA GLY A 56 1.43 11.61 15.21
C GLY A 56 0.55 10.69 14.37
N GLU A 57 -0.66 11.15 14.05
CA GLU A 57 -1.61 10.40 13.24
C GLU A 57 -1.36 10.56 11.73
N PRO A 58 -1.58 9.51 10.93
CA PRO A 58 -1.55 9.64 9.48
C PRO A 58 -2.62 10.62 9.00
N LYS A 59 -2.38 11.28 7.87
CA LYS A 59 -3.28 12.30 7.32
C LYS A 59 -3.90 11.84 6.02
N PHE A 60 -5.22 11.88 5.97
CA PHE A 60 -6.05 11.55 4.82
C PHE A 60 -7.05 12.69 4.65
N ASN A 61 -6.77 13.63 3.79
CA ASN A 61 -7.61 14.81 3.61
C ASN A 61 -7.88 15.12 2.13
N GLU A 62 -8.44 16.26 1.84
CA GLU A 62 -8.79 16.71 0.49
C GLU A 62 -7.60 17.16 -0.35
N GLY A 63 -6.43 17.38 0.26
CA GLY A 63 -5.25 17.87 -0.42
C GLY A 63 -4.14 16.84 -0.57
N TYR A 64 -4.01 15.91 0.38
CA TYR A 64 -2.94 14.91 0.36
C TYR A 64 -3.20 13.70 1.26
N ILE A 65 -2.49 12.62 0.96
CA ILE A 65 -2.33 11.44 1.80
C ILE A 65 -0.89 11.43 2.31
N CYS A 66 -0.72 11.29 3.63
CA CYS A 66 0.60 11.31 4.26
C CYS A 66 0.67 10.32 5.42
N PHE A 67 1.58 9.35 5.34
CA PHE A 67 1.83 8.41 6.43
C PHE A 67 3.24 7.81 6.37
N ASN A 68 3.65 7.21 7.50
CA ASN A 68 4.94 6.54 7.66
C ASN A 68 4.80 5.39 8.68
N GLY A 69 5.86 4.63 8.89
CA GLY A 69 5.99 3.74 10.04
C GLY A 69 6.27 4.53 11.32
N GLU A 70 6.17 3.86 12.45
CA GLU A 70 6.47 4.45 13.76
C GLU A 70 7.98 4.74 13.93
N ARG A 71 8.31 5.93 14.43
CA ARG A 71 9.72 6.35 14.64
C ARG A 71 10.46 5.50 15.68
N ARG A 72 9.74 4.87 16.59
CA ARG A 72 10.29 3.97 17.59
C ARG A 72 11.10 2.83 16.93
N ASP A 73 12.25 2.51 17.49
CA ASP A 73 13.09 1.36 17.11
C ASP A 73 13.41 1.28 15.59
N ASP A 74 13.50 2.44 14.95
CA ASP A 74 13.81 2.53 13.51
C ASP A 74 12.81 1.77 12.61
N LEU A 75 11.52 1.77 12.99
CA LEU A 75 10.46 1.12 12.21
C LEU A 75 9.90 1.99 11.08
N TYR A 76 10.38 3.20 10.92
CA TYR A 76 10.05 4.16 9.87
C TYR A 76 11.18 4.30 8.86
N HIS A 77 10.88 4.94 7.72
CA HIS A 77 11.88 5.39 6.75
C HIS A 77 11.34 6.63 6.03
N GLU A 78 11.20 6.63 4.71
CA GLU A 78 10.59 7.75 4.00
C GLU A 78 9.07 7.77 4.14
N THR A 79 8.53 8.98 4.17
CA THR A 79 7.09 9.22 4.26
C THR A 79 6.41 8.93 2.92
N PHE A 80 5.31 8.17 2.94
CA PHE A 80 4.40 8.10 1.82
C PHE A 80 3.67 9.44 1.71
N TRP A 81 3.79 10.08 0.56
CA TRP A 81 3.13 11.33 0.24
C TRP A 81 2.48 11.21 -1.12
N LEU A 82 1.22 11.59 -1.25
CA LEU A 82 0.51 11.68 -2.51
C LEU A 82 -0.41 12.89 -2.50
N ASP A 83 -0.37 13.67 -3.57
CA ASP A 83 -1.29 14.80 -3.83
C ASP A 83 -1.75 14.80 -5.29
N GLU A 84 -2.44 15.86 -5.70
CA GLU A 84 -2.98 16.02 -7.06
C GLU A 84 -2.09 16.86 -7.98
N THR A 85 -0.86 17.14 -7.62
CA THR A 85 0.05 17.98 -8.45
C THR A 85 0.43 17.32 -9.77
N GLY A 86 0.36 16.00 -9.84
CA GLY A 86 0.79 15.21 -10.99
C GLY A 86 2.28 14.93 -11.02
N GLU A 87 3.00 15.31 -9.99
CA GLU A 87 4.42 15.04 -9.85
C GLU A 87 4.68 13.53 -9.62
N LYS A 88 5.86 13.09 -10.00
CA LYS A 88 6.32 11.75 -9.67
C LYS A 88 6.83 11.73 -8.25
N GLU A 89 6.26 10.84 -7.45
CA GLU A 89 6.62 10.63 -6.07
C GLU A 89 7.36 9.30 -5.88
N PHE A 90 8.06 9.19 -4.78
CA PHE A 90 8.67 7.93 -4.37
C PHE A 90 8.65 7.79 -2.84
N CYS A 91 8.68 6.55 -2.39
CA CYS A 91 8.73 6.22 -0.97
C CYS A 91 9.69 5.04 -0.77
N LYS A 92 10.87 5.33 -0.24
CA LYS A 92 11.82 4.29 0.14
C LYS A 92 11.45 3.74 1.51
N THR A 93 10.83 2.60 1.53
CA THR A 93 10.40 1.94 2.77
C THR A 93 11.52 1.13 3.41
N ALA A 94 12.56 0.80 2.64
CA ALA A 94 13.65 -0.09 3.06
C ALA A 94 13.14 -1.41 3.68
N ARG A 95 11.95 -1.90 3.24
CA ARG A 95 11.25 -3.09 3.74
C ARG A 95 10.93 -3.02 5.24
N LYS A 96 10.77 -1.81 5.79
CA LYS A 96 10.28 -1.62 7.16
C LYS A 96 8.84 -2.13 7.28
N PRO A 97 8.35 -2.44 8.48
CA PRO A 97 7.03 -3.05 8.67
C PRO A 97 5.85 -2.32 8.02
N TYR A 98 5.92 -0.98 7.87
CA TYR A 98 4.87 -0.20 7.22
C TYR A 98 4.84 -0.34 5.69
N ASP A 99 5.81 -1.01 5.08
CA ASP A 99 5.86 -1.26 3.63
C ASP A 99 4.57 -1.89 3.10
N ILE A 100 3.96 -2.78 3.85
CA ILE A 100 2.68 -3.38 3.47
C ILE A 100 1.56 -2.34 3.34
N ALA A 101 1.54 -1.30 4.18
CA ALA A 101 0.57 -0.22 4.06
C ALA A 101 0.79 0.60 2.78
N VAL A 102 2.05 0.84 2.40
CA VAL A 102 2.39 1.49 1.12
C VAL A 102 1.89 0.64 -0.04
N CYS A 103 2.19 -0.65 -0.06
CA CYS A 103 1.70 -1.56 -1.11
C CYS A 103 0.17 -1.59 -1.20
N LEU A 104 -0.53 -1.67 -0.06
CA LEU A 104 -2.00 -1.64 0.00
C LEU A 104 -2.56 -0.33 -0.59
N ALA A 105 -1.98 0.80 -0.22
CA ALA A 105 -2.38 2.11 -0.76
C ALA A 105 -2.22 2.16 -2.29
N LEU A 106 -1.09 1.68 -2.82
CA LEU A 106 -0.82 1.64 -4.25
C LEU A 106 -1.81 0.74 -5.01
N LEU A 107 -2.15 -0.43 -4.45
CA LEU A 107 -3.17 -1.33 -5.03
C LEU A 107 -4.54 -0.64 -5.10
N ARG A 108 -4.98 0.00 -4.02
CA ARG A 108 -6.27 0.71 -3.99
C ARG A 108 -6.31 1.88 -4.94
N LEU A 109 -5.27 2.68 -4.97
CA LEU A 109 -5.14 3.82 -5.87
C LEU A 109 -5.21 3.38 -7.34
N LYS A 110 -4.54 2.27 -7.69
CA LYS A 110 -4.60 1.72 -9.06
C LYS A 110 -5.99 1.23 -9.43
N ASP A 111 -6.64 0.47 -8.55
CA ASP A 111 -8.01 0.02 -8.79
C ASP A 111 -9.00 1.19 -8.92
N ARG A 112 -8.83 2.24 -8.10
CA ARG A 112 -9.74 3.38 -8.06
C ARG A 112 -9.54 4.35 -9.21
N CYS A 113 -8.29 4.60 -9.60
CA CYS A 113 -7.92 5.62 -10.57
C CYS A 113 -7.56 5.07 -11.96
N GLY A 114 -7.40 3.75 -12.10
CA GLY A 114 -7.13 3.11 -13.37
C GLY A 114 -5.89 3.67 -14.09
N GLU A 115 -6.07 4.14 -15.31
CA GLU A 115 -4.98 4.70 -16.14
C GLU A 115 -4.42 6.03 -15.63
N TYR A 116 -5.11 6.70 -14.71
CA TYR A 116 -4.67 7.95 -14.10
C TYR A 116 -3.70 7.75 -12.95
N PHE A 117 -3.49 6.50 -12.50
CA PHE A 117 -2.50 6.16 -11.48
C PHE A 117 -1.48 5.16 -12.00
N GLU A 118 -0.22 5.49 -11.82
CA GLU A 118 0.93 4.68 -12.19
C GLU A 118 1.76 4.38 -10.96
N TYR A 119 2.28 3.15 -10.84
CA TYR A 119 3.24 2.81 -9.81
C TYR A 119 4.21 1.72 -10.26
N GLY A 120 5.32 1.61 -9.56
CA GLY A 120 6.33 0.58 -9.73
C GLY A 120 7.13 0.42 -8.45
N SER A 121 8.01 -0.54 -8.41
CA SER A 121 8.86 -0.85 -7.26
C SER A 121 10.22 -1.37 -7.70
N ASP A 122 11.19 -1.36 -6.79
CA ASP A 122 12.49 -1.98 -7.03
C ASP A 122 12.41 -3.50 -7.22
N GLY A 123 11.36 -4.14 -6.69
CA GLY A 123 11.05 -5.55 -6.90
C GLY A 123 9.85 -5.76 -7.82
N VAL A 124 9.64 -7.01 -8.26
CA VAL A 124 8.54 -7.38 -9.14
C VAL A 124 7.20 -7.15 -8.45
N CYS A 125 6.43 -6.21 -8.96
CA CYS A 125 5.11 -5.80 -8.46
C CYS A 125 3.97 -6.22 -9.43
N PRO A 126 2.69 -6.03 -9.06
CA PRO A 126 1.57 -6.38 -9.94
C PRO A 126 1.51 -5.62 -11.27
N MET A 127 2.23 -4.51 -11.41
CA MET A 127 2.36 -3.81 -12.70
C MET A 127 3.31 -4.53 -13.67
N ASP A 128 4.24 -5.33 -13.16
CA ASP A 128 5.25 -6.03 -13.96
C ASP A 128 4.80 -7.42 -14.40
N THR A 129 3.85 -8.02 -13.67
CA THR A 129 3.41 -9.39 -13.94
C THR A 129 1.99 -9.64 -13.45
N ASN A 130 1.25 -10.48 -14.18
CA ASN A 130 -0.05 -11.00 -13.76
C ASN A 130 0.06 -12.40 -13.10
N ASN A 131 1.24 -12.76 -12.60
CA ASN A 131 1.48 -14.05 -11.96
C ASN A 131 1.93 -13.87 -10.51
N TYR A 132 1.06 -14.23 -9.56
CA TYR A 132 1.32 -14.12 -8.13
C TYR A 132 2.65 -14.76 -7.69
N ARG A 133 3.04 -15.90 -8.29
CA ARG A 133 4.27 -16.60 -7.91
C ARG A 133 5.53 -15.79 -8.20
N LYS A 134 5.48 -14.91 -9.20
CA LYS A 134 6.60 -14.04 -9.62
C LYS A 134 6.72 -12.76 -8.80
N LEU A 135 5.69 -12.39 -8.04
CA LEU A 135 5.73 -11.18 -7.20
C LEU A 135 6.80 -11.30 -6.11
N GLU A 136 7.38 -10.17 -5.74
CA GLU A 136 8.18 -10.06 -4.51
C GLU A 136 7.34 -10.38 -3.26
N ARG A 137 8.02 -10.76 -2.19
CA ARG A 137 7.37 -11.20 -0.95
C ARG A 137 6.41 -10.14 -0.39
N GLU A 138 6.86 -8.89 -0.36
CA GLU A 138 6.09 -7.75 0.14
C GLU A 138 4.78 -7.60 -0.65
N TRP A 139 4.84 -7.70 -1.96
CA TRP A 139 3.68 -7.65 -2.83
C TRP A 139 2.76 -8.87 -2.68
N LYS A 140 3.31 -10.05 -2.44
CA LYS A 140 2.50 -11.25 -2.16
C LYS A 140 1.64 -11.07 -0.92
N ASP A 141 2.22 -10.52 0.15
CA ASP A 141 1.50 -10.28 1.40
C ASP A 141 0.44 -9.17 1.25
N ALA A 142 0.78 -8.08 0.55
CA ALA A 142 -0.16 -7.01 0.26
C ALA A 142 -1.32 -7.46 -0.63
N VAL A 143 -1.07 -8.21 -1.69
CA VAL A 143 -2.11 -8.77 -2.58
C VAL A 143 -3.07 -9.66 -1.81
N LYS A 144 -2.57 -10.54 -0.94
CA LYS A 144 -3.44 -11.37 -0.08
C LYS A 144 -4.33 -10.53 0.84
N ALA A 145 -3.75 -9.56 1.53
CA ALA A 145 -4.48 -8.70 2.45
C ALA A 145 -5.53 -7.87 1.72
N TYR A 146 -5.17 -7.31 0.56
CA TYR A 146 -6.06 -6.52 -0.29
C TYR A 146 -7.24 -7.34 -0.81
N LEU A 147 -6.99 -8.53 -1.36
CA LEU A 147 -8.06 -9.40 -1.87
C LEU A 147 -9.02 -9.85 -0.77
N LYS A 148 -8.52 -10.20 0.41
CA LYS A 148 -9.38 -10.52 1.56
C LYS A 148 -10.27 -9.35 1.94
N TRP A 149 -9.72 -8.13 1.96
CA TRP A 149 -10.47 -6.93 2.24
C TRP A 149 -11.54 -6.65 1.16
N CYS A 150 -11.20 -6.80 -0.12
CA CYS A 150 -12.14 -6.63 -1.23
C CYS A 150 -13.28 -7.64 -1.15
N ILE A 151 -13.00 -8.91 -0.87
CA ILE A 151 -14.01 -9.96 -0.72
C ILE A 151 -14.95 -9.65 0.45
N LYS A 152 -14.38 -9.27 1.60
CA LYS A 152 -15.17 -8.94 2.81
C LYS A 152 -16.13 -7.77 2.58
N ASN A 153 -15.70 -6.78 1.81
CA ASN A 153 -16.45 -5.55 1.58
C ASN A 153 -17.21 -5.52 0.25
N ASP A 154 -17.23 -6.64 -0.48
CA ASP A 154 -17.85 -6.80 -1.80
C ASP A 154 -17.39 -5.74 -2.82
N ILE A 155 -16.08 -5.44 -2.81
CA ILE A 155 -15.43 -4.47 -3.69
C ILE A 155 -14.83 -5.21 -4.89
N PRO A 156 -15.22 -4.88 -6.13
CA PRO A 156 -14.59 -5.42 -7.33
C PRO A 156 -13.14 -4.94 -7.45
N THR A 157 -12.26 -5.82 -7.93
CA THR A 157 -10.85 -5.50 -8.12
C THR A 157 -10.24 -6.23 -9.31
N THR A 158 -9.40 -5.55 -10.08
CA THR A 158 -8.59 -6.15 -11.16
C THR A 158 -7.49 -7.06 -10.61
N ILE A 159 -7.11 -6.90 -9.35
CA ILE A 159 -6.14 -7.76 -8.67
C ILE A 159 -6.61 -9.22 -8.59
N ALA A 160 -7.92 -9.47 -8.60
CA ALA A 160 -8.48 -10.82 -8.65
C ALA A 160 -8.16 -11.58 -9.96
N GLU A 161 -7.73 -10.89 -11.01
CA GLU A 161 -7.34 -11.48 -12.29
C GLU A 161 -5.89 -12.01 -12.31
N ILE A 162 -5.11 -11.77 -11.26
CA ILE A 162 -3.75 -12.28 -11.12
C ILE A 162 -3.79 -13.82 -11.09
N LYS A 163 -2.98 -14.44 -11.93
CA LYS A 163 -2.88 -15.90 -12.03
C LYS A 163 -2.14 -16.49 -10.81
N ASN A 164 -2.46 -17.75 -10.50
CA ASN A 164 -1.83 -18.53 -9.41
C ASN A 164 -2.02 -17.92 -8.00
N LEU A 165 -3.13 -17.22 -7.78
CA LEU A 165 -3.50 -16.76 -6.44
C LEU A 165 -3.68 -17.94 -5.48
N PRO A 166 -3.34 -17.78 -4.19
CA PRO A 166 -3.69 -18.75 -3.16
C PRO A 166 -5.20 -18.97 -3.08
N LYS A 167 -5.65 -20.21 -2.80
CA LYS A 167 -7.09 -20.57 -2.72
C LYS A 167 -7.90 -19.67 -1.78
N MET A 168 -7.27 -19.17 -0.70
CA MET A 168 -7.91 -18.24 0.25
C MET A 168 -8.25 -16.86 -0.31
N CYS A 169 -7.74 -16.53 -1.50
CA CYS A 169 -7.94 -15.25 -2.16
C CYS A 169 -8.98 -15.31 -3.29
N THR A 170 -9.62 -16.47 -3.51
CA THR A 170 -10.66 -16.65 -4.50
C THR A 170 -12.01 -16.79 -3.81
N LYS A 171 -13.05 -16.14 -4.34
CA LYS A 171 -14.44 -16.45 -3.92
C LYS A 171 -14.70 -17.94 -4.22
N GLN A 172 -15.18 -18.68 -3.24
CA GLN A 172 -15.74 -20.01 -3.45
C GLN A 172 -17.02 -19.91 -4.26
#